data_f2b55662069a38b7e97b3d4ab3c36b95
#
_entry.id   f2b55662069a38b7e97b3d4ab3c36b95
#
_cell.length_a   1.000
_cell.length_b   1.000
_cell.length_c   1.000
_cell.angle_alpha   90.00
_cell.angle_beta   90.00
_cell.angle_gamma   90.00
#
_symmetry.space_group_name_H-M   'P 1'
#
loop_
_entity.id
_entity.type
_entity.pdbx_description
1 polymer ?
#
loop_
_entity_poly.entity_id
_entity_poly.type
_entity_poly.pdbx_seq_one_letter_code
_entity_poly.pdbx_strand_id
1 'polypeptide(L)'
;MRGIGKLLATLFFLVGPALATILGTVRGIVHDPQHRPVADATVALKAKSSEYTQTLQTDAEGGFHFDAVPVGEYVVIVSQAGFVNQAQNVMVLSGTAPILHFELRLPTQAQSVTVSADSAPAQTESVTPTDVVSREEIAETPGATRANSLAMITNYVPGAYLTHDQLHVRGGHQVSWLIDGVPIPNTNIASNLGPQIDPKDIDTVEMQRGSYAADFGDRTYGVFNVAPRTGFERNDEGELVLGFGNFYQSDDQINFGGHTSRFAYYASANGNRTTIWCT
;
A
#
# COMPACT_ATOMS: atom_id res chain seq x y z
N MET A 1 -12.66 43.11 -2.18
CA MET A 1 -12.98 41.70 -2.06
C MET A 1 -13.11 40.93 -3.39
N ARG A 2 -13.23 41.58 -4.56
CA ARG A 2 -13.30 40.88 -5.86
C ARG A 2 -11.95 40.38 -6.42
N GLY A 3 -10.80 40.84 -5.90
CA GLY A 3 -9.45 40.42 -6.37
C GLY A 3 -8.93 39.15 -5.74
N ILE A 4 -9.25 38.87 -4.47
CA ILE A 4 -8.76 37.73 -3.72
C ILE A 4 -9.36 36.41 -4.25
N GLY A 5 -10.64 36.44 -4.67
CA GLY A 5 -11.27 35.24 -5.25
C GLY A 5 -10.67 34.82 -6.59
N LYS A 6 -10.20 35.78 -7.41
CA LYS A 6 -9.53 35.46 -8.67
C LYS A 6 -8.12 34.95 -8.46
N LEU A 7 -7.41 35.47 -7.45
CA LEU A 7 -6.06 34.99 -7.09
C LEU A 7 -6.10 33.55 -6.53
N LEU A 8 -7.09 33.22 -5.69
CA LEU A 8 -7.29 31.86 -5.19
C LEU A 8 -7.68 30.89 -6.32
N ALA A 9 -8.54 31.30 -7.24
CA ALA A 9 -8.93 30.46 -8.39
C ALA A 9 -7.74 30.22 -9.34
N THR A 10 -6.86 31.20 -9.53
CA THR A 10 -5.67 31.04 -10.38
C THR A 10 -4.61 30.16 -9.70
N LEU A 11 -4.50 30.21 -8.37
CA LEU A 11 -3.60 29.34 -7.61
C LEU A 11 -4.06 27.87 -7.66
N PHE A 12 -5.36 27.64 -7.68
CA PHE A 12 -5.92 26.27 -7.77
C PHE A 12 -5.70 25.63 -9.16
N PHE A 13 -5.54 26.43 -10.21
CA PHE A 13 -5.24 25.93 -11.56
C PHE A 13 -3.74 25.68 -11.82
N LEU A 14 -2.87 26.17 -10.97
CA LEU A 14 -1.40 25.99 -11.10
C LEU A 14 -0.86 24.77 -10.35
N VAL A 15 -1.67 24.14 -9.51
CA VAL A 15 -1.35 22.85 -8.90
C VAL A 15 -1.69 21.77 -9.92
N GLY A 16 -0.76 21.48 -10.82
CA GLY A 16 -0.85 20.28 -11.66
C GLY A 16 -0.97 19.05 -10.74
N PRO A 17 -1.68 18.01 -11.16
CA PRO A 17 -1.78 16.77 -10.37
C PRO A 17 -0.35 16.26 -10.14
N ALA A 18 0.12 16.31 -8.91
CA ALA A 18 1.31 15.59 -8.50
C ALA A 18 0.94 14.10 -8.52
N LEU A 19 1.26 13.42 -9.62
CA LEU A 19 1.13 11.97 -9.74
C LEU A 19 2.32 11.33 -9.03
N ALA A 20 2.32 11.40 -7.72
CA ALA A 20 3.29 10.73 -6.86
C ALA A 20 2.64 9.53 -6.18
N THR A 21 2.02 8.64 -6.96
CA THR A 21 1.53 7.37 -6.44
C THR A 21 2.52 6.29 -6.82
N ILE A 22 3.06 5.60 -5.86
CA ILE A 22 3.92 4.45 -6.14
C ILE A 22 3.02 3.35 -6.64
N LEU A 23 3.24 3.00 -7.88
CA LEU A 23 2.49 2.00 -8.60
C LEU A 23 3.42 0.84 -8.94
N GLY A 24 2.91 -0.36 -8.81
CA GLY A 24 3.54 -1.55 -9.34
C GLY A 24 2.91 -1.98 -10.66
N THR A 25 3.37 -3.10 -11.15
CA THR A 25 2.86 -3.76 -12.36
C THR A 25 2.61 -5.22 -12.02
N VAL A 26 1.52 -5.81 -12.50
CA VAL A 26 1.27 -7.25 -12.38
C VAL A 26 1.14 -7.85 -13.77
N ARG A 27 1.94 -8.83 -14.07
CA ARG A 27 1.92 -9.52 -15.37
C ARG A 27 1.91 -11.03 -15.20
N GLY A 28 1.51 -11.76 -16.21
CA GLY A 28 1.54 -13.21 -16.15
C GLY A 28 1.14 -13.85 -17.44
N ILE A 29 1.10 -15.19 -17.40
CA ILE A 29 0.76 -16.06 -18.53
C ILE A 29 -0.30 -17.06 -18.09
N VAL A 30 -1.28 -17.30 -18.96
CA VAL A 30 -2.33 -18.29 -18.80
C VAL A 30 -2.18 -19.37 -19.85
N HIS A 31 -2.11 -20.62 -19.44
CA HIS A 31 -2.04 -21.77 -20.35
C HIS A 31 -2.93 -22.93 -19.89
N ASP A 32 -3.20 -23.85 -20.79
CA ASP A 32 -3.92 -25.09 -20.51
C ASP A 32 -2.96 -26.18 -19.95
N PRO A 33 -3.47 -27.38 -19.56
CA PRO A 33 -2.62 -28.47 -19.06
C PRO A 33 -1.61 -29.02 -20.07
N GLN A 34 -1.74 -28.66 -21.34
CA GLN A 34 -0.80 -29.04 -22.41
C GLN A 34 0.19 -27.90 -22.74
N HIS A 35 0.27 -26.89 -21.85
CA HIS A 35 1.10 -25.69 -22.00
C HIS A 35 0.79 -24.85 -23.25
N ARG A 36 -0.43 -24.97 -23.79
CA ARG A 36 -0.86 -24.10 -24.89
C ARG A 36 -1.40 -22.79 -24.31
N PRO A 37 -1.06 -21.64 -24.89
CA PRO A 37 -1.57 -20.36 -24.42
C PRO A 37 -3.11 -20.30 -24.54
N VAL A 38 -3.74 -19.68 -23.54
CA VAL A 38 -5.19 -19.46 -23.53
C VAL A 38 -5.46 -17.98 -23.79
N ALA A 39 -5.91 -17.66 -24.98
CA ALA A 39 -6.32 -16.32 -25.37
C ALA A 39 -7.74 -16.02 -24.88
N ASP A 40 -8.08 -14.71 -24.77
CA ASP A 40 -9.40 -14.21 -24.37
C ASP A 40 -9.89 -14.73 -23.01
N ALA A 41 -9.00 -15.22 -22.16
CA ALA A 41 -9.34 -15.53 -20.77
C ALA A 41 -9.53 -14.23 -19.98
N THR A 42 -10.58 -14.14 -19.22
CA THR A 42 -10.83 -12.99 -18.35
C THR A 42 -9.95 -13.07 -17.11
N VAL A 43 -9.13 -12.04 -16.90
CA VAL A 43 -8.26 -11.89 -15.72
C VAL A 43 -8.75 -10.71 -14.91
N ALA A 44 -9.13 -10.96 -13.66
CA ALA A 44 -9.56 -9.94 -12.70
C ALA A 44 -8.53 -9.82 -11.57
N LEU A 45 -8.01 -8.62 -11.38
CA LEU A 45 -7.17 -8.23 -10.25
C LEU A 45 -8.05 -7.53 -9.22
N LYS A 46 -8.12 -8.05 -8.00
CA LYS A 46 -8.94 -7.50 -6.91
C LYS A 46 -8.09 -7.24 -5.69
N ALA A 47 -8.18 -6.03 -5.13
CA ALA A 47 -7.56 -5.72 -3.85
C ALA A 47 -8.23 -6.51 -2.73
N LYS A 48 -7.46 -6.90 -1.70
CA LYS A 48 -8.01 -7.55 -0.50
C LYS A 48 -8.55 -6.56 0.51
N SER A 49 -7.95 -5.38 0.58
CA SER A 49 -8.24 -4.34 1.57
C SER A 49 -9.16 -3.23 1.05
N SER A 50 -9.58 -3.29 -0.22
CA SER A 50 -10.38 -2.22 -0.85
C SER A 50 -11.28 -2.75 -1.97
N GLU A 51 -12.16 -1.89 -2.48
CA GLU A 51 -13.02 -2.18 -3.63
C GLU A 51 -12.29 -2.09 -4.99
N TYR A 52 -11.00 -1.78 -4.98
CA TYR A 52 -10.23 -1.64 -6.22
C TYR A 52 -10.21 -2.94 -7.02
N THR A 53 -10.63 -2.86 -8.26
CA THR A 53 -10.68 -3.98 -9.19
C THR A 53 -10.32 -3.53 -10.60
N GLN A 54 -9.43 -4.26 -11.25
CA GLN A 54 -9.18 -4.14 -12.69
C GLN A 54 -9.50 -5.47 -13.38
N THR A 55 -9.98 -5.40 -14.62
CA THR A 55 -10.27 -6.61 -15.42
C THR A 55 -9.77 -6.40 -16.85
N LEU A 56 -9.14 -7.43 -17.40
CA LEU A 56 -8.68 -7.46 -18.78
C LEU A 56 -8.82 -8.88 -19.35
N GLN A 57 -8.50 -9.05 -20.63
CA GLN A 57 -8.43 -10.34 -21.30
C GLN A 57 -6.98 -10.65 -21.67
N THR A 58 -6.64 -11.95 -21.69
CA THR A 58 -5.33 -12.40 -22.16
C THR A 58 -5.21 -12.20 -23.67
N ASP A 59 -3.98 -11.92 -24.11
CA ASP A 59 -3.61 -11.81 -25.53
C ASP A 59 -3.53 -13.18 -26.22
N ALA A 60 -3.12 -13.20 -27.51
CA ALA A 60 -2.99 -14.42 -28.31
C ALA A 60 -1.94 -15.40 -27.77
N GLU A 61 -0.97 -14.90 -27.05
CA GLU A 61 0.09 -15.65 -26.39
C GLU A 61 -0.26 -16.06 -24.95
N GLY A 62 -1.51 -15.80 -24.51
CA GLY A 62 -1.99 -16.08 -23.16
C GLY A 62 -1.45 -15.09 -22.12
N GLY A 63 -0.80 -14.01 -22.54
CA GLY A 63 -0.22 -13.00 -21.68
C GLY A 63 -1.28 -12.04 -21.12
N PHE A 64 -1.00 -11.49 -19.94
CA PHE A 64 -1.77 -10.38 -19.37
C PHE A 64 -0.85 -9.40 -18.65
N HIS A 65 -1.28 -8.13 -18.59
CA HIS A 65 -0.49 -7.05 -18.00
C HIS A 65 -1.37 -5.97 -17.41
N PHE A 66 -1.25 -5.78 -16.11
CA PHE A 66 -1.87 -4.67 -15.37
C PHE A 66 -0.82 -3.62 -15.08
N ASP A 67 -1.01 -2.43 -15.61
CA ASP A 67 -0.17 -1.27 -15.32
C ASP A 67 -0.77 -0.42 -14.20
N ALA A 68 0.09 0.33 -13.53
CA ALA A 68 -0.32 1.32 -12.54
C ALA A 68 -1.21 0.73 -11.43
N VAL A 69 -0.79 -0.41 -10.89
CA VAL A 69 -1.46 -1.08 -9.77
C VAL A 69 -0.96 -0.45 -8.47
N PRO A 70 -1.85 0.06 -7.60
CA PRO A 70 -1.47 0.54 -6.27
C PRO A 70 -0.75 -0.55 -5.46
N VAL A 71 0.14 -0.13 -4.58
CA VAL A 71 0.84 -1.04 -3.65
C VAL A 71 -0.18 -1.68 -2.72
N GLY A 72 -0.04 -2.99 -2.45
CA GLY A 72 -0.95 -3.71 -1.56
C GLY A 72 -1.10 -5.19 -1.90
N GLU A 73 -1.99 -5.85 -1.17
CA GLU A 73 -2.35 -7.25 -1.38
C GLU A 73 -3.51 -7.41 -2.35
N TYR A 74 -3.34 -8.31 -3.32
CA TYR A 74 -4.33 -8.59 -4.35
C TYR A 74 -4.61 -10.07 -4.52
N VAL A 75 -5.77 -10.37 -5.08
CA VAL A 75 -6.10 -11.68 -5.63
C VAL A 75 -6.27 -11.52 -7.15
N VAL A 76 -5.52 -12.29 -7.91
CA VAL A 76 -5.71 -12.40 -9.37
C VAL A 76 -6.54 -13.63 -9.66
N ILE A 77 -7.68 -13.44 -10.32
CA ILE A 77 -8.63 -14.49 -10.67
C ILE A 77 -8.67 -14.62 -12.19
N VAL A 78 -8.41 -15.82 -12.69
CA VAL A 78 -8.51 -16.15 -14.12
C VAL A 78 -9.72 -17.04 -14.36
N SER A 79 -10.54 -16.66 -15.33
CA SER A 79 -11.72 -17.39 -15.75
C SER A 79 -11.79 -17.54 -17.27
N GLN A 80 -12.11 -18.74 -17.74
CA GLN A 80 -12.31 -19.06 -19.14
C GLN A 80 -13.39 -20.14 -19.29
N ALA A 81 -14.24 -19.98 -20.30
CA ALA A 81 -15.29 -20.96 -20.57
C ALA A 81 -14.69 -22.36 -20.83
N GLY A 82 -15.22 -23.36 -20.12
CA GLY A 82 -14.73 -24.74 -20.23
C GLY A 82 -13.59 -25.09 -19.27
N PHE A 83 -13.13 -24.17 -18.45
CA PHE A 83 -12.10 -24.39 -17.42
C PHE A 83 -12.61 -24.04 -16.02
N VAL A 84 -11.93 -24.55 -15.02
CA VAL A 84 -12.14 -24.17 -13.62
C VAL A 84 -11.42 -22.84 -13.35
N ASN A 85 -12.11 -21.90 -12.70
CA ASN A 85 -11.51 -20.64 -12.29
C ASN A 85 -10.30 -20.89 -11.39
N GLN A 86 -9.20 -20.15 -11.64
CA GLN A 86 -7.99 -20.17 -10.83
C GLN A 86 -7.81 -18.85 -10.13
N ALA A 87 -7.29 -18.88 -8.90
CA ALA A 87 -7.00 -17.67 -8.14
C ALA A 87 -5.62 -17.77 -7.48
N GLN A 88 -4.85 -16.69 -7.51
CA GLN A 88 -3.55 -16.57 -6.84
C GLN A 88 -3.46 -15.24 -6.09
N ASN A 89 -2.90 -15.28 -4.88
CA ASN A 89 -2.57 -14.07 -4.14
C ASN A 89 -1.27 -13.47 -4.67
N VAL A 90 -1.20 -12.16 -4.74
CA VAL A 90 -0.01 -11.42 -5.11
C VAL A 90 0.15 -10.19 -4.23
N MET A 91 1.37 -9.94 -3.76
CA MET A 91 1.75 -8.69 -3.12
C MET A 91 2.38 -7.78 -4.17
N VAL A 92 1.81 -6.60 -4.36
CA VAL A 92 2.36 -5.55 -5.23
C VAL A 92 3.15 -4.58 -4.37
N LEU A 93 4.44 -4.45 -4.64
CA LEU A 93 5.36 -3.54 -3.98
C LEU A 93 5.80 -2.45 -4.95
N SER A 94 6.34 -1.37 -4.40
CA SER A 94 6.88 -0.26 -5.18
C SER A 94 7.90 -0.72 -6.21
N GLY A 95 7.67 -0.34 -7.47
CA GLY A 95 8.60 -0.65 -8.56
C GLY A 95 8.80 -2.13 -8.85
N THR A 96 7.95 -3.01 -8.33
CA THR A 96 8.00 -4.45 -8.64
C THR A 96 7.04 -4.82 -9.78
N ALA A 97 7.37 -5.90 -10.48
CA ALA A 97 6.56 -6.46 -11.55
C ALA A 97 6.44 -7.98 -11.38
N PRO A 98 5.67 -8.47 -10.36
CA PRO A 98 5.50 -9.90 -10.15
C PRO A 98 4.93 -10.58 -11.40
N ILE A 99 5.50 -11.76 -11.72
CA ILE A 99 5.07 -12.58 -12.84
C ILE A 99 4.27 -13.76 -12.29
N LEU A 100 3.02 -13.85 -12.72
CA LEU A 100 2.12 -14.92 -12.34
C LEU A 100 1.98 -15.95 -13.45
N HIS A 101 1.80 -17.21 -13.06
CA HIS A 101 1.66 -18.32 -13.98
C HIS A 101 0.40 -19.11 -13.63
N PHE A 102 -0.55 -19.18 -14.55
CA PHE A 102 -1.82 -19.87 -14.37
C PHE A 102 -1.93 -21.05 -15.32
N GLU A 103 -2.05 -22.25 -14.74
CA GLU A 103 -2.40 -23.47 -15.45
C GLU A 103 -3.90 -23.73 -15.25
N LEU A 104 -4.73 -23.52 -16.29
CA LEU A 104 -6.14 -23.76 -16.22
C LEU A 104 -6.45 -25.27 -16.25
N ARG A 105 -7.40 -25.70 -15.43
CA ARG A 105 -7.80 -27.10 -15.34
C ARG A 105 -9.19 -27.31 -15.89
N LEU A 106 -9.40 -28.46 -16.56
CA LEU A 106 -10.73 -28.86 -17.02
C LEU A 106 -11.60 -29.29 -15.82
N PRO A 107 -12.88 -28.95 -15.82
CA PRO A 107 -13.78 -29.40 -14.75
C PRO A 107 -13.92 -30.94 -14.80
N THR A 108 -13.48 -31.60 -13.75
CA THR A 108 -13.79 -32.99 -13.47
C THR A 108 -15.13 -33.05 -12.72
N GLN A 109 -15.97 -34.03 -13.00
CA GLN A 109 -17.38 -34.15 -12.54
C GLN A 109 -17.58 -34.20 -11.01
N ALA A 110 -16.71 -33.71 -10.20
CA ALA A 110 -16.91 -33.53 -8.75
C ALA A 110 -15.82 -32.64 -8.18
N GLN A 111 -16.00 -31.33 -8.21
CA GLN A 111 -15.22 -30.51 -7.28
C GLN A 111 -15.92 -29.18 -6.97
N SER A 112 -16.20 -28.99 -5.67
CA SER A 112 -16.41 -27.68 -5.08
C SER A 112 -15.18 -26.80 -5.35
N VAL A 113 -15.41 -25.52 -5.65
CA VAL A 113 -14.36 -24.52 -5.78
C VAL A 113 -13.62 -24.42 -4.44
N THR A 114 -12.47 -25.04 -4.33
CA THR A 114 -11.56 -24.83 -3.21
C THR A 114 -10.62 -23.71 -3.62
N VAL A 115 -10.83 -22.53 -3.10
CA VAL A 115 -9.83 -21.45 -3.13
C VAL A 115 -8.69 -21.91 -2.22
N SER A 116 -7.63 -22.48 -2.78
CA SER A 116 -6.40 -22.76 -2.02
C SER A 116 -5.69 -21.45 -1.75
N ALA A 117 -5.87 -20.93 -0.54
CA ALA A 117 -5.21 -19.69 -0.08
C ALA A 117 -3.76 -19.90 0.36
N ASP A 118 -3.12 -21.03 0.04
CA ASP A 118 -1.78 -21.39 0.49
C ASP A 118 -0.74 -21.37 -0.65
N SER A 119 -0.66 -20.25 -1.36
CA SER A 119 0.58 -19.95 -2.07
C SER A 119 1.19 -18.74 -1.40
N ALA A 120 2.32 -18.92 -0.75
CA ALA A 120 3.15 -17.79 -0.34
C ALA A 120 3.27 -16.83 -1.54
N PRO A 121 3.11 -15.53 -1.34
CA PRO A 121 3.16 -14.58 -2.44
C PRO A 121 4.47 -14.79 -3.18
N ALA A 122 4.38 -15.01 -4.49
CA ALA A 122 5.55 -15.19 -5.34
C ALA A 122 6.32 -13.87 -5.41
N GLN A 123 7.24 -13.67 -4.47
CA GLN A 123 8.24 -12.60 -4.53
C GLN A 123 9.37 -13.04 -5.48
N THR A 124 9.06 -13.20 -6.75
CA THR A 124 9.99 -13.88 -7.65
C THR A 124 11.03 -12.96 -8.29
N GLU A 125 10.96 -11.65 -8.13
CA GLU A 125 11.92 -10.74 -8.78
C GLU A 125 12.53 -9.64 -7.88
N SER A 126 12.13 -9.50 -6.63
CA SER A 126 12.80 -8.55 -5.75
C SER A 126 13.95 -9.22 -4.99
N VAL A 127 15.18 -8.88 -5.34
CA VAL A 127 16.39 -9.28 -4.60
C VAL A 127 16.48 -8.57 -3.25
N THR A 128 15.66 -7.55 -3.05
CA THR A 128 15.62 -6.72 -1.85
C THR A 128 14.67 -7.32 -0.83
N PRO A 129 15.16 -7.71 0.36
CA PRO A 129 14.29 -8.13 1.46
C PRO A 129 13.40 -6.96 1.86
N THR A 130 12.10 -7.07 1.58
CA THR A 130 11.10 -6.06 1.89
C THR A 130 10.08 -6.62 2.87
N ASP A 131 9.88 -5.93 3.98
CA ASP A 131 8.77 -6.18 4.89
C ASP A 131 7.69 -5.13 4.61
N VAL A 132 6.43 -5.51 4.77
CA VAL A 132 5.28 -4.63 4.62
C VAL A 132 4.51 -4.63 5.92
N VAL A 133 4.22 -3.43 6.43
CA VAL A 133 3.32 -3.23 7.56
C VAL A 133 2.00 -2.72 6.98
N SER A 134 0.96 -3.51 7.14
CA SER A 134 -0.38 -3.20 6.62
C SER A 134 -1.14 -2.22 7.51
N ARG A 135 -2.18 -1.62 6.97
CA ARG A 135 -3.09 -0.74 7.72
C ARG A 135 -3.73 -1.45 8.93
N GLU A 136 -4.09 -2.74 8.77
CA GLU A 136 -4.65 -3.52 9.86
C GLU A 136 -3.65 -3.68 11.00
N GLU A 137 -2.40 -4.03 10.70
CA GLU A 137 -1.34 -4.12 11.69
C GLU A 137 -1.06 -2.77 12.37
N ILE A 138 -1.12 -1.66 11.60
CA ILE A 138 -1.01 -0.30 12.16
C ILE A 138 -2.16 -0.02 13.14
N ALA A 139 -3.39 -0.33 12.75
CA ALA A 139 -4.58 -0.09 13.56
C ALA A 139 -4.61 -0.95 14.85
N GLU A 140 -4.10 -2.17 14.79
CA GLU A 140 -4.02 -3.09 15.92
C GLU A 140 -2.84 -2.78 16.86
N THR A 141 -1.88 -1.97 16.43
CA THR A 141 -0.70 -1.66 17.25
C THR A 141 -1.03 -0.63 18.35
N PRO A 142 -0.92 -0.99 19.62
CA PRO A 142 -1.18 -0.05 20.71
C PRO A 142 -0.29 1.18 20.64
N GLY A 143 -0.89 2.36 20.59
CA GLY A 143 -0.18 3.63 20.52
C GLY A 143 0.26 4.09 19.14
N ALA A 144 0.08 3.30 18.11
CA ALA A 144 0.42 3.69 16.72
C ALA A 144 -0.38 4.91 16.24
N THR A 145 -1.60 5.07 16.72
CA THR A 145 -2.50 6.18 16.35
C THR A 145 -2.20 7.49 17.06
N ARG A 146 -1.30 7.54 18.04
CA ARG A 146 -1.20 8.71 18.90
C ARG A 146 0.04 9.57 18.71
N ALA A 147 1.18 9.13 18.81
CA ALA A 147 2.36 9.99 18.74
C ALA A 147 3.62 9.24 18.36
N ASN A 148 3.56 7.93 18.39
CA ASN A 148 4.74 7.11 18.14
C ASN A 148 4.47 6.10 17.02
N SER A 149 4.41 6.63 15.80
CA SER A 149 4.30 5.80 14.59
C SER A 149 5.42 4.76 14.46
N LEU A 150 6.51 4.92 15.19
CA LEU A 150 7.62 3.97 15.18
C LEU A 150 7.30 2.68 15.92
N ALA A 151 6.34 2.70 16.87
CA ALA A 151 5.93 1.48 17.57
C ALA A 151 5.43 0.41 16.59
N MET A 152 4.74 0.79 15.53
CA MET A 152 4.28 -0.14 14.52
C MET A 152 5.43 -0.83 13.80
N ILE A 153 6.50 -0.09 13.51
CA ILE A 153 7.65 -0.61 12.78
C ILE A 153 8.46 -1.57 13.65
N THR A 154 8.67 -1.22 14.92
CA THR A 154 9.42 -2.08 15.84
C THR A 154 8.73 -3.40 16.12
N ASN A 155 7.40 -3.45 16.03
CA ASN A 155 6.65 -4.68 16.25
C ASN A 155 6.68 -5.64 15.05
N TYR A 156 6.68 -5.13 13.83
CA TYR A 156 6.51 -5.94 12.62
C TYR A 156 7.78 -6.09 11.78
N VAL A 157 8.78 -5.25 12.00
CA VAL A 157 10.02 -5.28 11.20
C VAL A 157 11.14 -5.97 11.97
N PRO A 158 11.59 -7.16 11.52
CA PRO A 158 12.70 -7.88 12.16
C PRO A 158 13.99 -7.05 12.18
N GLY A 159 14.58 -6.91 13.39
CA GLY A 159 15.81 -6.15 13.58
C GLY A 159 15.63 -4.65 13.69
N ALA A 160 14.38 -4.16 13.74
CA ALA A 160 14.07 -2.80 14.13
C ALA A 160 13.85 -2.71 15.63
N TYR A 161 14.35 -1.67 16.26
CA TYR A 161 14.15 -1.40 17.69
C TYR A 161 14.35 0.08 18.01
N LEU A 162 13.73 0.53 19.09
CA LEU A 162 13.86 1.89 19.60
C LEU A 162 14.90 1.93 20.71
N THR A 163 15.83 2.87 20.61
CA THR A 163 16.73 3.24 21.70
C THR A 163 17.03 4.73 21.66
N HIS A 164 17.05 5.37 22.82
CA HIS A 164 17.22 6.83 22.95
C HIS A 164 16.28 7.64 22.03
N ASP A 165 15.01 7.21 21.94
CA ASP A 165 13.99 7.81 21.08
C ASP A 165 14.35 7.85 19.57
N GLN A 166 15.25 6.96 19.16
CA GLN A 166 15.65 6.80 17.75
C GLN A 166 15.39 5.38 17.28
N LEU A 167 14.88 5.29 16.06
CA LEU A 167 14.71 4.01 15.39
C LEU A 167 16.07 3.49 14.90
N HIS A 168 16.39 2.28 15.32
CA HIS A 168 17.56 1.52 14.84
C HIS A 168 17.08 0.36 14.01
N VAL A 169 17.79 0.09 12.93
CA VAL A 169 17.58 -1.07 12.09
C VAL A 169 18.92 -1.74 11.86
N ARG A 170 19.02 -3.04 12.18
CA ARG A 170 20.25 -3.82 12.03
C ARG A 170 21.47 -3.19 12.70
N GLY A 171 21.25 -2.53 13.83
CA GLY A 171 22.31 -1.90 14.62
C GLY A 171 22.64 -0.45 14.28
N GLY A 172 22.00 0.14 13.27
CA GLY A 172 22.23 1.53 12.90
C GLY A 172 20.96 2.40 12.87
N HIS A 173 21.13 3.69 12.99
CA HIS A 173 20.03 4.67 13.02
C HIS A 173 19.94 5.55 11.76
N GLN A 174 20.82 5.34 10.78
CA GLN A 174 20.75 6.04 9.49
C GLN A 174 19.71 5.36 8.59
N VAL A 175 18.47 5.67 8.83
CA VAL A 175 17.34 5.21 8.02
C VAL A 175 16.80 6.35 7.17
N SER A 176 16.12 6.01 6.09
CA SER A 176 15.50 6.99 5.22
C SER A 176 14.02 6.76 5.11
N TRP A 177 13.30 7.85 5.08
CA TRP A 177 11.86 7.86 4.93
C TRP A 177 11.48 8.47 3.59
N LEU A 178 10.51 7.82 2.94
CA LEU A 178 9.88 8.30 1.73
C LEU A 178 8.37 8.31 1.94
N ILE A 179 7.70 9.23 1.28
CA ILE A 179 6.25 9.22 1.11
C ILE A 179 6.01 9.09 -0.39
N ASP A 180 5.30 8.05 -0.81
CA ASP A 180 5.10 7.74 -2.22
C ASP A 180 6.40 7.79 -3.04
N GLY A 181 7.49 7.21 -2.51
CA GLY A 181 8.82 7.21 -3.16
C GLY A 181 9.57 8.53 -3.12
N VAL A 182 8.98 9.60 -2.62
CA VAL A 182 9.62 10.91 -2.51
C VAL A 182 10.37 11.01 -1.18
N PRO A 183 11.71 11.19 -1.18
CA PRO A 183 12.48 11.31 0.05
C PRO A 183 12.04 12.50 0.90
N ILE A 184 11.86 12.25 2.19
CA ILE A 184 11.59 13.32 3.16
C ILE A 184 12.93 13.89 3.62
N PRO A 185 13.17 15.21 3.49
CA PRO A 185 14.46 15.84 3.74
C PRO A 185 14.98 15.72 5.17
N ASN A 186 14.09 15.57 6.14
CA ASN A 186 14.48 15.43 7.53
C ASN A 186 14.00 14.09 8.07
N THR A 187 14.93 13.16 8.23
CA THR A 187 14.66 11.77 8.57
C THR A 187 14.31 11.54 10.03
N ASN A 188 14.18 12.58 10.83
CA ASN A 188 13.80 12.48 12.22
C ASN A 188 12.27 12.43 12.38
N ILE A 189 11.59 11.61 11.58
CA ILE A 189 10.17 11.26 11.80
C ILE A 189 9.97 10.67 13.21
N ALA A 190 11.04 10.11 13.75
CA ALA A 190 11.13 9.58 15.09
C ALA A 190 11.33 10.61 16.20
N SER A 191 11.58 11.87 15.85
CA SER A 191 11.75 12.88 16.87
C SER A 191 10.41 13.26 17.50
N ASN A 192 10.45 13.67 18.76
CA ASN A 192 9.30 14.08 19.60
C ASN A 192 8.44 15.23 19.02
N LEU A 193 8.59 15.58 17.75
CA LEU A 193 7.82 16.62 17.07
C LEU A 193 6.48 16.11 16.50
N GLY A 194 6.16 14.84 16.73
CA GLY A 194 4.95 14.22 16.24
C GLY A 194 5.11 13.64 14.83
N PRO A 195 4.22 12.76 14.39
CA PRO A 195 4.25 12.16 13.08
C PRO A 195 4.01 13.23 12.01
N GLN A 196 4.81 13.22 10.96
CA GLN A 196 4.60 14.11 9.81
C GLN A 196 3.37 13.68 8.98
N ILE A 197 2.99 12.43 9.13
CA ILE A 197 1.76 11.84 8.58
C ILE A 197 1.01 11.18 9.75
N ASP A 198 -0.29 11.38 9.83
CA ASP A 198 -1.11 10.66 10.80
C ASP A 198 -1.14 9.17 10.42
N PRO A 199 -0.84 8.25 11.34
CA PRO A 199 -0.90 6.81 11.05
C PRO A 199 -2.26 6.34 10.49
N LYS A 200 -3.34 7.04 10.81
CA LYS A 200 -4.68 6.77 10.27
C LYS A 200 -4.80 7.08 8.76
N ASP A 201 -3.88 7.88 8.22
CA ASP A 201 -3.79 8.21 6.80
C ASP A 201 -2.79 7.33 6.04
N ILE A 202 -2.19 6.35 6.70
CA ILE A 202 -1.27 5.40 6.10
C ILE A 202 -2.03 4.15 5.66
N ASP A 203 -1.80 3.70 4.44
CA ASP A 203 -2.27 2.42 3.94
C ASP A 203 -1.27 1.31 4.23
N THR A 204 -0.02 1.51 3.82
CA THR A 204 1.07 0.55 4.06
C THR A 204 2.39 1.27 4.34
N VAL A 205 3.28 0.58 5.05
CA VAL A 205 4.68 0.98 5.18
C VAL A 205 5.54 -0.15 4.64
N GLU A 206 6.21 0.09 3.53
CA GLU A 206 7.22 -0.82 3.00
C GLU A 206 8.57 -0.51 3.62
N MET A 207 9.24 -1.54 4.09
CA MET A 207 10.58 -1.41 4.62
C MET A 207 11.57 -2.31 3.90
N GLN A 208 12.55 -1.70 3.26
CA GLN A 208 13.67 -2.39 2.63
C GLN A 208 14.88 -2.45 3.56
N ARG A 209 15.43 -3.67 3.72
CA ARG A 209 16.54 -3.95 4.63
C ARG A 209 17.80 -4.42 3.87
N GLY A 210 18.49 -3.51 3.23
CA GLY A 210 19.68 -3.82 2.41
C GLY A 210 19.34 -4.23 0.98
N SER A 211 20.37 -4.44 0.15
CA SER A 211 20.25 -4.70 -1.29
C SER A 211 19.36 -3.67 -2.02
N TYR A 212 19.48 -2.42 -1.63
CA TYR A 212 18.68 -1.34 -2.18
C TYR A 212 18.91 -1.18 -3.68
N ALA A 213 17.85 -0.80 -4.40
CA ALA A 213 18.00 -0.34 -5.78
C ALA A 213 18.94 0.86 -5.86
N ALA A 214 19.56 1.08 -7.02
CA ALA A 214 20.54 2.15 -7.22
C ALA A 214 19.97 3.54 -6.94
N ASP A 215 18.66 3.71 -7.07
CA ASP A 215 17.92 4.95 -6.80
C ASP A 215 17.98 5.37 -5.32
N PHE A 216 18.26 4.42 -4.42
CA PHE A 216 18.39 4.64 -2.98
C PHE A 216 19.84 4.72 -2.53
N GLY A 217 20.71 5.30 -3.33
CA GLY A 217 22.10 5.55 -2.96
C GLY A 217 22.22 6.24 -1.59
N ASP A 218 23.37 6.02 -0.91
CA ASP A 218 23.66 6.63 0.40
C ASP A 218 22.77 6.14 1.56
N ARG A 219 22.17 4.94 1.44
CA ARG A 219 21.34 4.31 2.50
C ARG A 219 22.09 3.14 3.13
N THR A 220 22.14 3.14 4.45
CA THR A 220 23.02 2.20 5.15
C THR A 220 22.25 1.10 5.88
N TYR A 221 21.11 1.41 6.50
CA TYR A 221 20.44 0.47 7.41
C TYR A 221 19.00 0.15 7.05
N GLY A 222 18.23 1.09 6.52
CA GLY A 222 16.84 0.85 6.13
C GLY A 222 16.26 1.99 5.30
N VAL A 223 15.39 1.63 4.37
CA VAL A 223 14.55 2.56 3.61
C VAL A 223 13.10 2.24 3.92
N PHE A 224 12.39 3.22 4.45
CA PHE A 224 10.97 3.14 4.74
C PHE A 224 10.21 3.96 3.72
N ASN A 225 9.26 3.34 3.07
CA ASN A 225 8.39 3.98 2.12
C ASN A 225 6.94 3.93 2.63
N VAL A 226 6.38 5.08 2.90
CA VAL A 226 5.01 5.22 3.39
C VAL A 226 4.10 5.43 2.20
N ALA A 227 3.14 4.53 2.00
CA ALA A 227 2.05 4.69 1.06
C ALA A 227 0.83 5.28 1.79
N PRO A 228 0.43 6.53 1.49
CA PRO A 228 -0.77 7.11 2.07
C PRO A 228 -2.04 6.43 1.55
N ARG A 229 -3.12 6.55 2.30
CA ARG A 229 -4.45 6.12 1.85
C ARG A 229 -4.88 6.90 0.60
N THR A 230 -5.56 6.21 -0.28
CA THR A 230 -6.06 6.77 -1.52
C THR A 230 -7.59 6.69 -1.58
N GLY A 231 -8.21 7.45 -2.50
CA GLY A 231 -9.64 7.36 -2.73
C GLY A 231 -10.07 6.08 -3.45
N PHE A 232 -9.13 5.30 -4.01
CA PHE A 232 -9.44 4.02 -4.66
C PHE A 232 -10.01 2.98 -3.70
N GLU A 233 -9.79 3.15 -2.41
CA GLU A 233 -10.33 2.30 -1.36
C GLU A 233 -11.78 2.66 -0.98
N ARG A 234 -12.32 3.76 -1.50
CA ARG A 234 -13.56 4.35 -1.06
C ARG A 234 -14.51 4.58 -2.21
N ASN A 235 -15.80 4.42 -1.92
CA ASN A 235 -16.88 4.65 -2.87
C ASN A 235 -17.74 5.84 -2.42
N ASP A 236 -17.14 7.06 -2.46
CA ASP A 236 -17.75 8.29 -1.97
C ASP A 236 -18.17 8.22 -0.50
N GLU A 237 -17.31 7.63 0.32
CA GLU A 237 -17.56 7.36 1.73
C GLU A 237 -16.78 8.29 2.65
N GLY A 238 -17.41 8.65 3.78
CA GLY A 238 -16.79 9.37 4.87
C GLY A 238 -16.66 8.51 6.12
N GLU A 239 -15.61 8.74 6.89
CA GLU A 239 -15.36 8.07 8.15
C GLU A 239 -15.02 9.10 9.22
N LEU A 240 -15.60 8.92 10.40
CA LEU A 240 -15.28 9.70 11.59
C LEU A 240 -14.68 8.77 12.65
N VAL A 241 -13.45 9.02 13.02
CA VAL A 241 -12.74 8.30 14.07
C VAL A 241 -12.63 9.20 15.28
N LEU A 242 -13.14 8.77 16.43
CA LEU A 242 -13.06 9.49 17.69
C LEU A 242 -12.30 8.64 18.71
N GLY A 243 -11.18 9.13 19.17
CA GLY A 243 -10.33 8.49 20.16
C GLY A 243 -10.30 9.27 21.48
N PHE A 244 -10.52 8.58 22.59
CA PHE A 244 -10.43 9.16 23.92
C PHE A 244 -9.43 8.37 24.76
N GLY A 245 -8.70 9.07 25.60
CA GLY A 245 -7.70 8.46 26.47
C GLY A 245 -7.60 9.12 27.83
N ASN A 246 -6.71 8.58 28.66
CA ASN A 246 -6.40 9.15 29.98
C ASN A 246 -5.82 10.56 29.80
N PHE A 247 -5.88 11.35 30.85
CA PHE A 247 -5.39 12.74 30.89
C PHE A 247 -6.08 13.69 29.89
N TYR A 248 -7.40 13.48 29.66
CA TYR A 248 -8.18 14.27 28.70
C TYR A 248 -7.60 14.28 27.30
N GLN A 249 -6.98 13.19 26.90
CA GLN A 249 -6.52 13.02 25.53
C GLN A 249 -7.69 12.78 24.61
N SER A 250 -7.71 13.47 23.50
CA SER A 250 -8.52 13.11 22.32
C SER A 250 -7.64 13.00 21.09
N ASP A 251 -8.04 12.13 20.18
CA ASP A 251 -7.39 11.88 18.91
C ASP A 251 -8.49 11.63 17.87
N ASP A 252 -8.86 12.68 17.18
CA ASP A 252 -10.05 12.72 16.34
C ASP A 252 -9.63 12.86 14.88
N GLN A 253 -10.29 12.16 13.96
CA GLN A 253 -10.09 12.29 12.54
C GLN A 253 -11.43 12.23 11.81
N ILE A 254 -11.60 13.07 10.82
CA ILE A 254 -12.61 12.94 9.78
C ILE A 254 -11.91 12.75 8.45
N ASN A 255 -12.34 11.79 7.66
CA ASN A 255 -11.85 11.59 6.33
C ASN A 255 -12.99 11.33 5.35
N PHE A 256 -12.74 11.60 4.08
CA PHE A 256 -13.67 11.39 2.98
C PHE A 256 -12.89 11.03 1.71
N GLY A 257 -13.39 10.08 0.94
CA GLY A 257 -12.74 9.66 -0.29
C GLY A 257 -13.69 8.98 -1.25
N GLY A 258 -13.30 8.95 -2.50
CA GLY A 258 -14.07 8.30 -3.55
C GLY A 258 -13.26 8.19 -4.83
N HIS A 259 -13.78 7.43 -5.79
CA HIS A 259 -13.08 7.21 -7.04
C HIS A 259 -14.02 7.01 -8.23
N THR A 260 -13.44 7.22 -9.39
CA THR A 260 -13.95 6.76 -10.68
C THR A 260 -12.95 5.77 -11.27
N SER A 261 -13.22 5.20 -12.43
CA SER A 261 -12.29 4.29 -13.11
C SER A 261 -10.91 4.89 -13.42
N ARG A 262 -10.74 6.22 -13.35
CA ARG A 262 -9.50 6.93 -13.73
C ARG A 262 -9.00 7.94 -12.73
N PHE A 263 -9.81 8.30 -11.77
CA PHE A 263 -9.50 9.36 -10.81
C PHE A 263 -9.98 8.95 -9.43
N ALA A 264 -9.13 9.17 -8.42
CA ALA A 264 -9.49 9.00 -7.03
C ALA A 264 -9.11 10.26 -6.24
N TYR A 265 -9.83 10.50 -5.17
CA TYR A 265 -9.56 11.58 -4.25
C TYR A 265 -9.72 11.10 -2.81
N TYR A 266 -8.86 11.60 -1.95
CA TYR A 266 -8.90 11.38 -0.51
C TYR A 266 -8.58 12.67 0.20
N ALA A 267 -9.33 12.98 1.23
CA ALA A 267 -9.10 14.13 2.10
C ALA A 267 -9.32 13.73 3.54
N SER A 268 -8.41 14.13 4.42
CA SER A 268 -8.51 13.93 5.86
C SER A 268 -8.24 15.21 6.62
N ALA A 269 -8.82 15.30 7.79
CA ALA A 269 -8.49 16.31 8.80
C ALA A 269 -8.45 15.63 10.15
N ASN A 270 -7.34 15.81 10.84
CA ASN A 270 -7.12 15.24 12.16
C ASN A 270 -6.85 16.31 13.21
N GLY A 271 -7.13 15.97 14.44
CA GLY A 271 -6.82 16.79 15.61
C GLY A 271 -6.48 15.90 16.79
N ASN A 272 -5.42 16.24 17.49
CA ASN A 272 -5.12 15.61 18.75
C ASN A 272 -5.03 16.65 19.85
N ARG A 273 -5.45 16.27 21.03
CA ARG A 273 -5.34 17.09 22.24
C ARG A 273 -4.83 16.23 23.37
N THR A 274 -3.82 16.72 24.07
CA THR A 274 -3.38 16.14 25.32
C THR A 274 -3.18 17.24 26.34
N THR A 275 -3.60 17.03 27.57
CA THR A 275 -3.36 17.96 28.68
C THR A 275 -2.34 17.31 29.60
N ILE A 276 -1.08 17.66 29.44
CA ILE A 276 -0.04 17.31 30.40
C ILE A 276 0.09 18.49 31.35
N TRP A 277 -0.29 18.32 32.58
CA TRP A 277 0.05 19.29 33.62
C TRP A 277 1.52 19.09 33.96
N CYS A 278 2.38 19.97 33.48
CA CYS A 278 3.72 20.09 34.02
C CYS A 278 3.59 20.73 35.38
N THR A 279 3.68 19.93 36.45
CA THR A 279 3.87 20.42 37.83
C THR A 279 5.36 20.55 38.13
#